data_94139cfeedbb4efb405b5a35c924b8f2
#
_entry.id   94139cfeedbb4efb405b5a35c924b8f2
#
_cell.length_a   1.000
_cell.length_b   1.000
_cell.length_c   1.000
_cell.angle_alpha   90.00
_cell.angle_beta   90.00
_cell.angle_gamma   90.00
#
_symmetry.space_group_name_H-M   'P 1'
#
loop_
_entity.id
_entity.type
_entity.pdbx_description
1 polymer ?
#
loop_
_entity_poly.entity_id
_entity_poly.type
_entity_poly.pdbx_seq_one_letter_code
_entity_poly.pdbx_strand_id
1 'polypeptide(L)'
;MYCKHPIIGKLLEYRGLKKLLSTYIDALPELINPQTGKIHTSFNQAVTSTGRLSSTNPNLQNIPVRDDLGRKIRKAFIPDNADCLFFSADYSQIELRIMAHLSGDPHMIEAFQSGADIHAATAANIYGIPVEKVTSDMRRKAKTANFGIIYGISVFGLAERLGIPRSESKELIDGYFSTYPR
;
A
#
# COMPACT_ATOMS: atom_id res chain seq x y z
N MET A 1 -2.25 16.16 20.33
CA MET A 1 -1.28 17.28 20.40
C MET A 1 0.11 16.66 20.46
N TYR A 2 0.84 16.60 19.34
CA TYR A 2 2.21 16.08 19.36
C TYR A 2 3.10 17.08 20.09
N CYS A 3 3.78 16.60 21.12
CA CYS A 3 4.73 17.41 21.86
C CYS A 3 5.84 17.90 20.90
N LYS A 4 6.00 19.21 20.76
CA LYS A 4 6.94 19.84 19.81
C LYS A 4 8.40 19.80 20.25
N HIS A 5 8.76 18.98 21.25
CA HIS A 5 10.12 18.92 21.75
C HIS A 5 11.05 18.28 20.70
N PRO A 6 12.21 18.88 20.39
CA PRO A 6 13.15 18.38 19.38
C PRO A 6 13.60 16.92 19.59
N ILE A 7 13.62 16.45 20.83
CA ILE A 7 13.99 15.08 21.18
C ILE A 7 13.08 14.02 20.52
N ILE A 8 11.80 14.37 20.26
CA ILE A 8 10.86 13.43 19.69
C ILE A 8 11.26 13.01 18.28
N GLY A 9 11.69 13.97 17.45
CA GLY A 9 12.22 13.68 16.12
C GLY A 9 13.42 12.72 16.17
N LYS A 10 14.35 12.98 17.08
CA LYS A 10 15.52 12.13 17.29
C LYS A 10 15.18 10.73 17.81
N LEU A 11 14.22 10.62 18.70
CA LEU A 11 13.73 9.31 19.18
C LEU A 11 13.04 8.51 18.08
N LEU A 12 12.26 9.14 17.23
CA LEU A 12 11.62 8.47 16.09
C LEU A 12 12.67 8.00 15.07
N GLU A 13 13.64 8.84 14.75
CA GLU A 13 14.76 8.49 13.87
C GLU A 13 15.55 7.29 14.45
N TYR A 14 15.95 7.37 15.71
CA TYR A 14 16.65 6.29 16.41
C TYR A 14 15.88 4.98 16.40
N ARG A 15 14.58 5.01 16.70
CA ARG A 15 13.72 3.81 16.69
C ARG A 15 13.61 3.21 15.29
N GLY A 16 13.51 4.05 14.25
CA GLY A 16 13.51 3.61 12.86
C GLY A 16 14.80 2.88 12.51
N LEU A 17 15.94 3.49 12.76
CA LEU A 17 17.25 2.91 12.50
C LEU A 17 17.50 1.64 13.30
N LYS A 18 17.17 1.64 14.60
CA LYS A 18 17.31 0.46 15.45
C LYS A 18 16.47 -0.71 14.98
N LYS A 19 15.24 -0.43 14.49
CA LYS A 19 14.38 -1.47 13.90
C LYS A 19 15.00 -2.06 12.64
N LEU A 20 15.54 -1.23 11.74
CA LEU A 20 16.20 -1.72 10.52
C LEU A 20 17.43 -2.57 10.86
N LEU A 21 18.24 -2.11 11.80
CA LEU A 21 19.42 -2.84 12.26
C LEU A 21 19.05 -4.21 12.82
N SER A 22 18.24 -4.25 13.88
CA SER A 22 17.93 -5.49 14.59
C SER A 22 17.07 -6.48 13.80
N THR A 23 16.16 -5.99 12.93
CA THR A 23 15.23 -6.87 12.20
C THR A 23 15.82 -7.43 10.91
N TYR A 24 16.70 -6.64 10.25
CA TYR A 24 17.19 -7.01 8.92
C TYR A 24 18.71 -7.17 8.88
N ILE A 25 19.48 -6.22 9.39
CA ILE A 25 20.95 -6.24 9.21
C ILE A 25 21.59 -7.29 10.11
N ASP A 26 21.18 -7.36 11.36
CA ASP A 26 21.73 -8.33 12.31
C ASP A 26 21.07 -9.71 12.15
N ALA A 27 19.74 -9.77 12.04
CA ALA A 27 19.01 -11.02 12.09
C ALA A 27 19.06 -11.84 10.79
N LEU A 28 18.99 -11.20 9.61
CA LEU A 28 18.91 -11.97 8.35
C LEU A 28 20.15 -12.79 8.03
N PRO A 29 21.39 -12.30 8.25
CA PRO A 29 22.58 -13.11 8.00
C PRO A 29 22.64 -14.39 8.87
N GLU A 30 22.13 -14.33 10.11
CA GLU A 30 22.09 -15.48 11.02
C GLU A 30 21.09 -16.56 10.57
N LEU A 31 20.14 -16.19 9.71
CA LEU A 31 19.12 -17.10 9.16
C LEU A 31 19.52 -17.75 7.83
N ILE A 32 20.73 -17.48 7.35
CA ILE A 32 21.24 -18.13 6.14
C ILE A 32 21.47 -19.62 6.44
N ASN A 33 20.75 -20.47 5.72
CA ASN A 33 20.93 -21.91 5.83
C ASN A 33 22.32 -22.30 5.30
N PRO A 34 23.17 -22.95 6.12
CA PRO A 34 24.54 -23.28 5.72
C PRO A 34 24.64 -24.31 4.59
N GLN A 35 23.59 -25.09 4.34
CA GLN A 35 23.58 -26.08 3.27
C GLN A 35 23.18 -25.47 1.93
N THR A 36 22.28 -24.48 1.93
CA THR A 36 21.74 -23.86 0.70
C THR A 36 22.32 -22.51 0.39
N GLY A 37 22.96 -21.84 1.37
CA GLY A 37 23.42 -20.46 1.26
C GLY A 37 22.29 -19.43 1.16
N LYS A 38 21.04 -19.82 1.46
CA LYS A 38 19.84 -19.01 1.26
C LYS A 38 19.07 -18.81 2.55
N ILE A 39 18.23 -17.77 2.56
CA ILE A 39 17.22 -17.54 3.59
C ILE A 39 15.91 -18.16 3.13
N HIS A 40 15.32 -18.99 3.97
CA HIS A 40 14.05 -19.67 3.72
C HIS A 40 13.00 -19.18 4.68
N THR A 41 11.95 -18.54 4.16
CA THR A 41 10.77 -18.16 4.94
C THR A 41 9.71 -19.25 4.91
N SER A 42 8.85 -19.26 5.92
CA SER A 42 7.63 -20.08 5.94
C SER A 42 6.42 -19.22 5.58
N PHE A 43 5.65 -19.65 4.59
CA PHE A 43 4.38 -19.02 4.23
C PHE A 43 3.21 -19.74 4.88
N ASN A 44 2.37 -18.99 5.61
CA ASN A 44 1.19 -19.50 6.28
C ASN A 44 -0.07 -19.06 5.54
N GLN A 45 -0.95 -19.99 5.21
CA GLN A 45 -2.17 -19.76 4.42
C GLN A 45 -3.40 -19.45 5.29
N ALA A 46 -3.40 -19.86 6.55
CA ALA A 46 -4.59 -19.82 7.42
C ALA A 46 -4.46 -18.87 8.63
N VAL A 47 -3.49 -17.95 8.63
CA VAL A 47 -3.23 -17.07 9.79
C VAL A 47 -3.98 -15.75 9.68
N THR A 48 -4.15 -15.22 8.48
CA THR A 48 -4.82 -13.92 8.28
C THR A 48 -6.32 -14.09 8.09
N SER A 49 -7.12 -13.22 8.69
CA SER A 49 -8.58 -13.21 8.51
C SER A 49 -9.01 -12.84 7.09
N THR A 50 -8.12 -12.26 6.29
CA THR A 50 -8.37 -11.80 4.92
C THR A 50 -8.03 -12.83 3.85
N GLY A 51 -7.56 -14.03 4.21
CA GLY A 51 -7.10 -15.05 3.27
C GLY A 51 -5.75 -14.73 2.59
N ARG A 52 -5.06 -13.66 3.01
CA ARG A 52 -3.71 -13.36 2.52
C ARG A 52 -2.68 -14.28 3.15
N LEU A 53 -1.59 -14.55 2.44
CA LEU A 53 -0.43 -15.24 3.03
C LEU A 53 0.22 -14.36 4.10
N SER A 54 0.75 -14.98 5.14
CA SER A 54 1.73 -14.36 6.04
C SER A 54 3.07 -15.07 5.93
N SER A 55 4.15 -14.33 6.16
CA SER A 55 5.52 -14.82 6.08
C SER A 55 6.17 -14.76 7.46
N THR A 56 6.79 -15.87 7.88
CA THR A 56 7.44 -15.99 9.20
C THR A 56 8.77 -16.72 9.09
N ASN A 57 9.67 -16.46 10.02
CA ASN A 57 10.96 -17.10 10.20
C ASN A 57 11.87 -17.10 8.96
N PRO A 58 12.24 -15.91 8.42
CA PRO A 58 11.86 -14.55 8.78
C PRO A 58 10.62 -14.04 8.03
N ASN A 59 10.05 -12.90 8.49
CA ASN A 59 9.01 -12.20 7.71
C ASN A 59 9.65 -11.41 6.58
N LEU A 60 9.60 -11.93 5.35
CA LEU A 60 10.13 -11.29 4.14
C LEU A 60 9.12 -10.37 3.42
N GLN A 61 7.84 -10.38 3.83
CA GLN A 61 6.80 -9.50 3.23
C GLN A 61 6.92 -8.04 3.70
N ASN A 62 7.60 -7.78 4.81
CA ASN A 62 7.71 -6.46 5.42
C ASN A 62 9.05 -5.76 5.19
N ILE A 63 9.84 -6.21 4.21
CA ILE A 63 11.12 -5.55 3.86
C ILE A 63 10.81 -4.12 3.40
N PRO A 64 11.41 -3.09 4.02
CA PRO A 64 11.09 -1.71 3.73
C PRO A 64 11.37 -1.34 2.27
N VAL A 65 10.53 -0.46 1.71
CA VAL A 65 10.65 -0.01 0.30
C VAL A 65 10.49 1.51 0.16
N ARG A 66 9.95 2.18 1.19
CA ARG A 66 9.54 3.59 1.10
C ARG A 66 10.69 4.57 1.28
N ASP A 67 11.64 4.26 2.15
CA ASP A 67 12.80 5.10 2.45
C ASP A 67 14.08 4.56 1.79
N ASP A 68 15.10 5.42 1.71
CA ASP A 68 16.37 5.08 1.04
C ASP A 68 17.14 3.98 1.77
N LEU A 69 17.09 3.95 3.08
CA LEU A 69 17.79 2.92 3.88
C LEU A 69 17.11 1.56 3.70
N GLY A 70 15.77 1.52 3.73
CA GLY A 70 15.01 0.32 3.46
C GLY A 70 15.27 -0.22 2.04
N ARG A 71 15.36 0.65 1.04
CA ARG A 71 15.71 0.26 -0.32
C ARG A 71 17.12 -0.33 -0.43
N LYS A 72 18.09 0.14 0.38
CA LYS A 72 19.44 -0.45 0.44
C LYS A 72 19.42 -1.88 0.97
N ILE A 73 18.59 -2.18 1.97
CA ILE A 73 18.41 -3.54 2.49
C ILE A 73 17.95 -4.49 1.38
N ARG A 74 17.02 -4.05 0.53
CA ARG A 74 16.54 -4.88 -0.59
C ARG A 74 17.64 -5.25 -1.59
N LYS A 75 18.67 -4.44 -1.74
CA LYS A 75 19.81 -4.74 -2.62
C LYS A 75 20.69 -5.89 -2.14
N ALA A 76 20.58 -6.27 -0.87
CA ALA A 76 21.27 -7.43 -0.32
C ALA A 76 20.69 -8.77 -0.81
N PHE A 77 19.43 -8.75 -1.30
CA PHE A 77 18.81 -9.93 -1.90
C PHE A 77 19.26 -10.02 -3.36
N ILE A 78 20.01 -11.04 -3.69
CA ILE A 78 20.57 -11.27 -5.00
C ILE A 78 20.02 -12.57 -5.59
N PRO A 79 20.01 -12.75 -6.94
CA PRO A 79 19.71 -14.01 -7.58
C PRO A 79 20.76 -15.08 -7.23
N ASP A 80 20.44 -16.34 -7.50
CA ASP A 80 21.32 -17.49 -7.23
C ASP A 80 22.68 -17.39 -7.92
N ASN A 81 22.71 -16.90 -9.15
CA ASN A 81 23.90 -16.77 -9.97
C ASN A 81 23.74 -15.65 -11.00
N ALA A 82 24.77 -15.41 -11.78
CA ALA A 82 24.80 -14.33 -12.78
C ALA A 82 23.82 -14.55 -13.96
N ASP A 83 23.37 -15.77 -14.19
CA ASP A 83 22.42 -16.10 -15.26
C ASP A 83 20.96 -15.97 -14.81
N CYS A 84 20.73 -15.70 -13.51
CA CYS A 84 19.41 -15.53 -12.92
C CYS A 84 19.09 -14.05 -12.69
N LEU A 85 17.81 -13.72 -12.82
CA LEU A 85 17.28 -12.39 -12.52
C LEU A 85 16.14 -12.49 -11.53
N PHE A 86 16.01 -11.49 -10.67
CA PHE A 86 14.77 -11.30 -9.91
C PHE A 86 13.67 -10.81 -10.83
N PHE A 87 12.59 -11.56 -10.90
CA PHE A 87 11.36 -11.16 -11.56
C PHE A 87 10.33 -10.78 -10.50
N SER A 88 9.76 -9.59 -10.61
CA SER A 88 8.66 -9.13 -9.75
C SER A 88 7.52 -8.63 -10.61
N ALA A 89 6.35 -9.21 -10.44
CA ALA A 89 5.12 -8.78 -11.10
C ALA A 89 4.01 -8.67 -10.07
N ASP A 90 3.17 -7.65 -10.20
CA ASP A 90 2.00 -7.43 -9.37
C ASP A 90 0.78 -7.15 -10.24
N TYR A 91 -0.38 -7.61 -9.81
CA TYR A 91 -1.63 -7.32 -10.51
C TYR A 91 -2.01 -5.86 -10.33
N SER A 92 -2.19 -5.16 -11.45
CA SER A 92 -2.61 -3.76 -11.39
C SER A 92 -4.02 -3.64 -10.84
N GLN A 93 -4.13 -3.07 -9.63
CA GLN A 93 -5.39 -2.71 -8.97
C GLN A 93 -6.38 -3.87 -8.84
N ILE A 94 -5.89 -5.09 -8.53
CA ILE A 94 -6.70 -6.30 -8.56
C ILE A 94 -7.93 -6.22 -7.65
N GLU A 95 -7.81 -5.63 -6.47
CA GLU A 95 -8.93 -5.51 -5.54
C GLU A 95 -10.06 -4.66 -6.10
N LEU A 96 -9.74 -3.55 -6.77
CA LEU A 96 -10.74 -2.70 -7.46
C LEU A 96 -11.37 -3.41 -8.67
N ARG A 97 -10.60 -4.22 -9.40
CA ARG A 97 -11.13 -5.02 -10.52
C ARG A 97 -12.07 -6.10 -10.03
N ILE A 98 -11.75 -6.77 -8.94
CA ILE A 98 -12.62 -7.74 -8.29
C ILE A 98 -13.91 -7.04 -7.80
N MET A 99 -13.77 -5.87 -7.18
CA MET A 99 -14.92 -5.07 -6.74
C MET A 99 -15.83 -4.69 -7.92
N ALA A 100 -15.26 -4.20 -9.01
CA ALA A 100 -16.00 -3.88 -10.22
C ALA A 100 -16.79 -5.10 -10.77
N HIS A 101 -16.14 -6.27 -10.75
CA HIS A 101 -16.77 -7.52 -11.19
C HIS A 101 -17.91 -7.96 -10.26
N LEU A 102 -17.67 -7.96 -8.94
CA LEU A 102 -18.66 -8.43 -7.96
C LEU A 102 -19.84 -7.47 -7.79
N SER A 103 -19.60 -6.16 -7.83
CA SER A 103 -20.66 -5.15 -7.75
C SER A 103 -21.49 -5.07 -9.06
N GLY A 104 -20.85 -5.37 -10.19
CA GLY A 104 -21.45 -5.14 -11.51
C GLY A 104 -21.66 -3.65 -11.81
N ASP A 105 -20.92 -2.76 -11.13
CA ASP A 105 -21.06 -1.32 -11.34
C ASP A 105 -20.57 -0.93 -12.74
N PRO A 106 -21.42 -0.33 -13.59
CA PRO A 106 -21.08 -0.06 -14.98
C PRO A 106 -19.97 0.97 -15.12
N HIS A 107 -19.89 1.96 -14.23
CA HIS A 107 -18.88 3.01 -14.29
C HIS A 107 -17.49 2.48 -13.91
N MET A 108 -17.43 1.58 -12.91
CA MET A 108 -16.17 0.91 -12.58
C MET A 108 -15.70 -0.02 -13.71
N ILE A 109 -16.64 -0.79 -14.29
CA ILE A 109 -16.33 -1.72 -15.39
C ILE A 109 -15.83 -0.95 -16.61
N GLU A 110 -16.52 0.11 -17.01
CA GLU A 110 -16.14 0.96 -18.15
C GLU A 110 -14.75 1.59 -17.95
N ALA A 111 -14.47 2.12 -16.74
CA ALA A 111 -13.15 2.69 -16.43
C ALA A 111 -12.02 1.67 -16.61
N PHE A 112 -12.23 0.40 -16.21
CA PHE A 112 -11.23 -0.64 -16.42
C PHE A 112 -11.14 -1.14 -17.86
N GLN A 113 -12.25 -1.21 -18.59
CA GLN A 113 -12.24 -1.63 -20.00
C GLN A 113 -11.61 -0.60 -20.93
N SER A 114 -11.82 0.68 -20.65
CA SER A 114 -11.18 1.78 -21.40
C SER A 114 -9.69 1.96 -21.10
N GLY A 115 -9.15 1.25 -20.11
CA GLY A 115 -7.76 1.43 -19.67
C GLY A 115 -7.52 2.75 -18.92
N ALA A 116 -8.59 3.44 -18.50
CA ALA A 116 -8.48 4.70 -17.78
C ALA A 116 -7.86 4.50 -16.38
N ASP A 117 -7.24 5.56 -15.88
CA ASP A 117 -6.79 5.60 -14.49
C ASP A 117 -8.01 5.73 -13.57
N ILE A 118 -8.42 4.63 -12.95
CA ILE A 118 -9.59 4.57 -12.06
C ILE A 118 -9.53 5.61 -10.93
N HIS A 119 -8.35 5.97 -10.44
CA HIS A 119 -8.21 6.97 -9.39
C HIS A 119 -8.40 8.38 -9.92
N ALA A 120 -7.96 8.64 -11.17
CA ALA A 120 -8.22 9.90 -11.83
C ALA A 120 -9.70 10.02 -12.23
N ALA A 121 -10.30 8.95 -12.74
CA ALA A 121 -11.73 8.90 -13.05
C ALA A 121 -12.60 9.13 -11.81
N THR A 122 -12.29 8.45 -10.69
CA THR A 122 -12.98 8.69 -9.41
C THR A 122 -12.83 10.14 -8.94
N ALA A 123 -11.62 10.70 -9.02
CA ALA A 123 -11.41 12.12 -8.66
C ALA A 123 -12.22 13.06 -9.55
N ALA A 124 -12.20 12.85 -10.86
CA ALA A 124 -12.98 13.66 -11.82
C ALA A 124 -14.47 13.67 -11.45
N ASN A 125 -15.03 12.50 -11.14
CA ASN A 125 -16.45 12.36 -10.77
C ASN A 125 -16.76 13.01 -9.42
N ILE A 126 -15.93 12.79 -8.38
CA ILE A 126 -16.13 13.37 -7.05
C ILE A 126 -16.05 14.90 -7.08
N TYR A 127 -15.07 15.44 -7.81
CA TYR A 127 -14.88 16.91 -7.92
C TYR A 127 -15.68 17.57 -9.03
N GLY A 128 -16.43 16.81 -9.85
CA GLY A 128 -17.24 17.33 -10.97
C GLY A 128 -16.41 18.04 -12.04
N ILE A 129 -15.22 17.56 -12.34
CA ILE A 129 -14.27 18.16 -13.29
C ILE A 129 -13.86 17.15 -14.37
N PRO A 130 -13.45 17.61 -15.57
CA PRO A 130 -12.84 16.73 -16.57
C PRO A 130 -11.57 16.05 -16.04
N VAL A 131 -11.31 14.82 -16.49
CA VAL A 131 -10.18 14.01 -16.00
C VAL A 131 -8.82 14.69 -16.26
N GLU A 132 -8.70 15.46 -17.31
CA GLU A 132 -7.49 16.22 -17.66
C GLU A 132 -7.17 17.36 -16.67
N LYS A 133 -8.16 17.79 -15.90
CA LYS A 133 -8.00 18.80 -14.84
C LYS A 133 -7.75 18.23 -13.46
N VAL A 134 -7.72 16.89 -13.34
CA VAL A 134 -7.44 16.23 -12.07
C VAL A 134 -5.98 16.45 -11.68
N THR A 135 -5.76 17.10 -10.55
CA THR A 135 -4.42 17.30 -10.01
C THR A 135 -3.87 16.03 -9.36
N SER A 136 -2.55 15.95 -9.20
CA SER A 136 -1.90 14.85 -8.51
C SER A 136 -2.40 14.67 -7.08
N ASP A 137 -2.76 15.76 -6.38
CA ASP A 137 -3.31 15.71 -5.03
C ASP A 137 -4.73 15.14 -5.01
N MET A 138 -5.60 15.59 -5.91
CA MET A 138 -6.96 15.04 -6.07
C MET A 138 -6.90 13.53 -6.37
N ARG A 139 -6.05 13.12 -7.30
CA ARG A 139 -5.82 11.71 -7.63
C ARG A 139 -5.31 10.92 -6.42
N ARG A 140 -4.39 11.48 -5.62
CA ARG A 140 -3.87 10.87 -4.40
C ARG A 140 -4.97 10.69 -3.34
N LYS A 141 -5.81 11.71 -3.15
CA LYS A 141 -6.97 11.66 -2.24
C LYS A 141 -7.96 10.59 -2.67
N ALA A 142 -8.35 10.57 -3.95
CA ALA A 142 -9.23 9.56 -4.52
C ALA A 142 -8.63 8.15 -4.41
N LYS A 143 -7.35 7.97 -4.68
CA LYS A 143 -6.67 6.69 -4.48
C LYS A 143 -6.77 6.19 -3.03
N THR A 144 -6.57 7.08 -2.06
CA THR A 144 -6.66 6.74 -0.64
C THR A 144 -8.10 6.41 -0.24
N ALA A 145 -9.09 7.15 -0.79
CA ALA A 145 -10.51 6.87 -0.60
C ALA A 145 -10.91 5.52 -1.21
N ASN A 146 -10.58 5.26 -2.47
CA ASN A 146 -10.89 4.01 -3.18
C ASN A 146 -10.46 2.78 -2.38
N PHE A 147 -9.20 2.74 -1.96
CA PHE A 147 -8.72 1.62 -1.14
C PHE A 147 -9.30 1.64 0.28
N GLY A 148 -9.41 2.81 0.88
CA GLY A 148 -9.94 2.94 2.22
C GLY A 148 -11.38 2.45 2.33
N ILE A 149 -12.24 2.80 1.38
CA ILE A 149 -13.66 2.44 1.35
C ILE A 149 -13.85 0.93 1.21
N ILE A 150 -13.08 0.27 0.34
CA ILE A 150 -13.10 -1.20 0.20
C ILE A 150 -12.84 -1.89 1.54
N TYR A 151 -11.96 -1.31 2.37
CA TYR A 151 -11.63 -1.85 3.69
C TYR A 151 -12.45 -1.23 4.84
N GLY A 152 -13.56 -0.53 4.53
CA GLY A 152 -14.49 0.01 5.52
C GLY A 152 -13.96 1.19 6.31
N ILE A 153 -13.15 2.06 5.69
CA ILE A 153 -12.62 3.24 6.37
C ILE A 153 -13.76 4.20 6.77
N SER A 154 -13.72 4.70 8.00
CA SER A 154 -14.64 5.72 8.46
C SER A 154 -14.24 7.12 7.97
N VAL A 155 -15.19 8.06 7.99
CA VAL A 155 -14.93 9.50 7.74
C VAL A 155 -13.77 10.02 8.60
N PHE A 156 -13.73 9.63 9.86
CA PHE A 156 -12.65 10.01 10.77
C PHE A 156 -11.30 9.43 10.33
N GLY A 157 -11.26 8.13 10.04
CA GLY A 157 -10.03 7.46 9.61
C GLY A 157 -9.47 8.01 8.29
N LEU A 158 -10.35 8.34 7.33
CA LEU A 158 -9.94 8.93 6.06
C LEU A 158 -9.42 10.36 6.25
N ALA A 159 -10.10 11.17 7.08
CA ALA A 159 -9.66 12.53 7.40
C ALA A 159 -8.26 12.54 8.04
N GLU A 160 -8.03 11.66 9.00
CA GLU A 160 -6.74 11.53 9.68
C GLU A 160 -5.63 11.07 8.73
N ARG A 161 -5.93 10.09 7.87
CA ARG A 161 -4.97 9.53 6.90
C ARG A 161 -4.56 10.52 5.82
N LEU A 162 -5.49 11.38 5.40
CA LEU A 162 -5.24 12.40 4.37
C LEU A 162 -4.76 13.74 4.96
N GLY A 163 -4.94 13.96 6.26
CA GLY A 163 -4.66 15.25 6.92
C GLY A 163 -5.64 16.36 6.49
N ILE A 164 -6.91 16.02 6.22
CA ILE A 164 -7.96 16.92 5.74
C ILE A 164 -9.08 17.09 6.79
N PRO A 165 -9.92 18.13 6.69
CA PRO A 165 -11.12 18.28 7.51
C PRO A 165 -12.08 17.09 7.35
N ARG A 166 -12.84 16.78 8.41
CA ARG A 166 -13.86 15.71 8.38
C ARG A 166 -14.97 15.98 7.36
N SER A 167 -15.32 17.26 7.13
CA SER A 167 -16.28 17.65 6.08
C SER A 167 -15.81 17.21 4.70
N GLU A 168 -14.57 17.53 4.34
CA GLU A 168 -13.98 17.13 3.05
C GLU A 168 -13.86 15.60 2.94
N SER A 169 -13.49 14.92 4.01
CA SER A 169 -13.46 13.45 4.04
C SER A 169 -14.84 12.84 3.81
N LYS A 170 -15.90 13.44 4.39
CA LYS A 170 -17.28 13.01 4.17
C LYS A 170 -17.69 13.21 2.71
N GLU A 171 -17.38 14.37 2.12
CA GLU A 171 -17.67 14.67 0.72
C GLU A 171 -16.98 13.65 -0.22
N LEU A 172 -15.75 13.25 0.08
CA LEU A 172 -15.04 12.21 -0.69
C LEU A 172 -15.75 10.85 -0.62
N ILE A 173 -16.23 10.43 0.56
CA ILE A 173 -16.93 9.16 0.74
C ILE A 173 -18.30 9.21 0.09
N ASP A 174 -19.08 10.28 0.32
CA ASP A 174 -20.42 10.45 -0.25
C ASP A 174 -20.32 10.53 -1.80
N GLY A 175 -19.33 11.25 -2.32
CA GLY A 175 -19.06 11.34 -3.76
C GLY A 175 -18.66 9.98 -4.37
N TYR A 176 -17.89 9.18 -3.63
CA TYR A 176 -17.56 7.82 -4.08
C TYR A 176 -18.82 6.96 -4.24
N PHE A 177 -19.68 6.90 -3.22
CA PHE A 177 -20.91 6.10 -3.30
C PHE A 177 -21.96 6.69 -4.26
N SER A 178 -21.91 7.99 -4.53
CA SER A 178 -22.72 8.59 -5.60
C SER A 178 -22.21 8.21 -7.00
N THR A 179 -20.90 8.05 -7.15
CA THR A 179 -20.26 7.65 -8.42
C THR A 179 -20.45 6.15 -8.69
N TYR A 180 -20.34 5.34 -7.64
CA TYR A 180 -20.42 3.88 -7.69
C TYR A 180 -21.55 3.39 -6.75
N PRO A 181 -22.81 3.43 -7.20
CA PRO A 181 -23.97 3.16 -6.34
C PRO A 181 -24.26 1.68 -6.07
N ARG A 182 -23.48 0.76 -6.64
CA ARG A 182 -23.69 -0.69 -6.54
C ARG A 182 -22.64 -1.39 -5.68
#